data_8f9095954d77fd4f968b6cf442df0274
#
_entry.id   8f9095954d77fd4f968b6cf442df0274
#
_cell.length_a   1.000
_cell.length_b   1.000
_cell.length_c   1.000
_cell.angle_alpha   90.00
_cell.angle_beta   90.00
_cell.angle_gamma   90.00
#
_symmetry.space_group_name_H-M   'P 1'
#
loop_
_entity.id
_entity.type
_entity.pdbx_description
1 polymer ?
#
loop_
_entity_poly.entity_id
_entity_poly.type
_entity_poly.pdbx_seq_one_letter_code
_entity_poly.pdbx_strand_id
1 'polypeptide(L)'
;LTDNQKEELQGITLQVYLYAVKKGKPIGPRDTMKNISLSSPSVAYRHLQKLEDMGYLQKNEYGEYIIKGKAQIEGNVWLRNLLVPKMWVYSLIFLAILSVEVVVLAIHYSVETYEFKVFFILIVIITLSALAVFSIEGFLLRKQRNKKISE
;
A
#
# COMPACT_ATOMS: atom_id res chain seq x y z
N LEU A 1 -16.78 6.31 -6.00
CA LEU A 1 -15.96 6.35 -7.21
C LEU A 1 -16.63 5.47 -8.25
N THR A 2 -16.98 6.03 -9.40
CA THR A 2 -17.51 5.27 -10.53
C THR A 2 -16.44 4.33 -11.08
N ASP A 3 -16.81 3.17 -11.64
CA ASP A 3 -15.88 2.18 -12.20
C ASP A 3 -14.91 2.79 -13.24
N ASN A 4 -15.36 3.77 -14.03
CA ASN A 4 -14.53 4.55 -14.95
C ASN A 4 -13.36 5.28 -14.26
N GLN A 5 -13.53 5.80 -13.05
CA GLN A 5 -12.45 6.48 -12.31
C GLN A 5 -11.41 5.50 -11.77
N LYS A 6 -11.78 4.24 -11.57
CA LYS A 6 -10.86 3.18 -11.12
C LYS A 6 -9.95 2.69 -12.25
N GLU A 7 -10.49 2.54 -13.46
CA GLU A 7 -9.71 2.16 -14.65
C GLU A 7 -8.71 3.25 -15.07
N GLU A 8 -9.04 4.51 -14.82
CA GLU A 8 -8.20 5.65 -15.21
C GLU A 8 -6.98 5.88 -14.32
N LEU A 9 -7.02 5.46 -13.04
CA LEU A 9 -5.90 5.60 -12.09
C LEU A 9 -5.00 4.35 -12.10
N GLN A 10 -4.42 4.03 -13.26
CA GLN A 10 -3.53 2.88 -13.46
C GLN A 10 -2.23 3.30 -14.18
N GLY A 11 -1.26 2.40 -14.23
CA GLY A 11 -0.01 2.60 -14.96
C GLY A 11 0.75 3.87 -14.57
N ILE A 12 1.14 4.63 -15.57
CA ILE A 12 1.93 5.86 -15.40
C ILE A 12 1.17 6.93 -14.59
N THR A 13 -0.15 7.07 -14.81
CA THR A 13 -0.97 8.04 -14.06
C THR A 13 -0.93 7.76 -12.56
N LEU A 14 -1.01 6.48 -12.17
CA LEU A 14 -0.88 6.07 -10.78
C LEU A 14 0.53 6.37 -10.22
N GLN A 15 1.59 6.15 -11.00
CA GLN A 15 2.96 6.49 -10.59
C GLN A 15 3.12 7.98 -10.32
N VAL A 16 2.61 8.84 -11.22
CA VAL A 16 2.61 10.31 -11.06
C VAL A 16 1.87 10.71 -9.79
N TYR A 17 0.71 10.11 -9.53
CA TYR A 17 -0.06 10.39 -8.32
C TYR A 17 0.67 9.95 -7.05
N LEU A 18 1.24 8.73 -7.03
CA LEU A 18 2.02 8.24 -5.89
C LEU A 18 3.25 9.10 -5.61
N TYR A 19 3.91 9.58 -6.66
CA TYR A 19 5.01 10.52 -6.54
C TYR A 19 4.58 11.84 -5.89
N ALA A 20 3.45 12.43 -6.34
CA ALA A 20 2.87 13.63 -5.77
C ALA A 20 2.61 13.46 -4.26
N VAL A 21 1.95 12.36 -3.88
CA VAL A 21 1.63 12.05 -2.48
C VAL A 21 2.90 11.85 -1.64
N LYS A 22 3.88 11.11 -2.17
CA LYS A 22 5.15 10.85 -1.47
C LYS A 22 5.93 12.14 -1.23
N LYS A 23 5.97 13.02 -2.23
CA LYS A 23 6.69 14.29 -2.14
C LYS A 23 6.02 15.26 -1.17
N GLY A 24 4.69 15.31 -1.14
CA GLY A 24 3.91 16.18 -0.24
C GLY A 24 4.14 17.68 -0.41
N LYS A 25 4.75 18.09 -1.53
CA LYS A 25 5.03 19.48 -1.93
C LYS A 25 4.51 19.72 -3.35
N PRO A 26 4.32 20.97 -3.78
CA PRO A 26 3.95 21.27 -5.15
C PRO A 26 4.89 20.61 -6.17
N ILE A 27 4.34 20.09 -7.26
CA ILE A 27 5.08 19.42 -8.32
C ILE A 27 4.77 20.02 -9.68
N GLY A 28 5.79 20.08 -10.54
CA GLY A 28 5.66 20.52 -11.92
C GLY A 28 5.99 19.42 -12.93
N PRO A 29 5.67 19.61 -14.23
CA PRO A 29 5.91 18.60 -15.26
C PRO A 29 7.37 18.17 -15.39
N ARG A 30 8.33 19.11 -15.32
CA ARG A 30 9.77 18.83 -15.42
C ARG A 30 10.29 18.02 -14.23
N ASP A 31 9.81 18.34 -13.05
CA ASP A 31 10.14 17.65 -11.81
C ASP A 31 9.57 16.22 -11.81
N THR A 32 8.33 16.08 -12.21
CA THR A 32 7.65 14.78 -12.36
C THR A 32 8.37 13.90 -13.39
N MET A 33 8.70 14.44 -14.57
CA MET A 33 9.45 13.72 -15.60
C MET A 33 10.77 13.15 -15.05
N LYS A 34 11.57 13.96 -14.36
CA LYS A 34 12.87 13.54 -13.84
C LYS A 34 12.77 12.42 -12.80
N ASN A 35 11.78 12.49 -11.91
CA ASN A 35 11.68 11.58 -10.77
C ASN A 35 10.96 10.25 -11.11
N ILE A 36 10.18 10.24 -12.20
CA ILE A 36 9.47 9.03 -12.64
C ILE A 36 10.07 8.48 -13.95
N SER A 37 11.14 9.11 -14.47
CA SER A 37 11.83 8.71 -15.70
C SER A 37 10.90 8.69 -16.92
N LEU A 38 10.05 9.72 -17.05
CA LEU A 38 9.18 9.87 -18.23
C LEU A 38 9.95 10.42 -19.43
N SER A 39 9.50 10.10 -20.62
CA SER A 39 10.16 10.45 -21.89
C SER A 39 10.21 11.97 -22.17
N SER A 40 9.24 12.73 -21.66
CA SER A 40 9.19 14.18 -21.86
C SER A 40 8.35 14.91 -20.81
N PRO A 41 8.57 16.24 -20.62
CA PRO A 41 7.71 17.05 -19.76
C PRO A 41 6.26 17.10 -20.23
N SER A 42 6.01 16.97 -21.53
CA SER A 42 4.67 16.97 -22.09
C SER A 42 3.89 15.74 -21.71
N VAL A 43 4.54 14.57 -21.63
CA VAL A 43 3.93 13.33 -21.12
C VAL A 43 3.58 13.50 -19.65
N ALA A 44 4.49 14.03 -18.84
CA ALA A 44 4.23 14.33 -17.42
C ALA A 44 3.03 15.28 -17.25
N TYR A 45 2.98 16.35 -18.06
CA TYR A 45 1.88 17.33 -18.03
C TYR A 45 0.52 16.67 -18.31
N ARG A 46 0.42 15.78 -19.32
CA ARG A 46 -0.82 15.06 -19.63
C ARG A 46 -1.34 14.23 -18.45
N HIS A 47 -0.43 13.53 -17.75
CA HIS A 47 -0.82 12.74 -16.59
C HIS A 47 -1.20 13.61 -15.38
N LEU A 48 -0.50 14.75 -15.18
CA LEU A 48 -0.85 15.72 -14.14
C LEU A 48 -2.22 16.37 -14.41
N GLN A 49 -2.49 16.73 -15.66
CA GLN A 49 -3.79 17.27 -16.08
C GLN A 49 -4.90 16.24 -15.90
N LYS A 50 -4.66 14.98 -16.31
CA LYS A 50 -5.62 13.89 -16.08
C LYS A 50 -5.95 13.72 -14.60
N LEU A 51 -4.96 13.82 -13.71
CA LEU A 51 -5.17 13.76 -12.26
C LEU A 51 -5.91 14.99 -11.71
N GLU A 52 -5.74 16.16 -12.32
CA GLU A 52 -6.51 17.37 -12.03
C GLU A 52 -7.97 17.19 -12.44
N ASP A 53 -8.24 16.71 -13.65
CA ASP A 53 -9.58 16.43 -14.18
C ASP A 53 -10.32 15.39 -13.33
N MET A 54 -9.60 14.39 -12.81
CA MET A 54 -10.12 13.41 -11.87
C MET A 54 -10.33 13.95 -10.44
N GLY A 55 -9.91 15.21 -10.16
CA GLY A 55 -10.06 15.86 -8.88
C GLY A 55 -9.08 15.45 -7.78
N TYR A 56 -8.00 14.71 -8.11
CA TYR A 56 -6.97 14.32 -7.15
C TYR A 56 -5.90 15.38 -6.95
N LEU A 57 -5.63 16.17 -7.98
CA LEU A 57 -4.71 17.30 -7.94
C LEU A 57 -5.46 18.61 -8.23
N GLN A 58 -4.86 19.70 -7.85
CA GLN A 58 -5.28 21.06 -8.24
C GLN A 58 -4.06 21.93 -8.50
N LYS A 59 -4.16 22.90 -9.40
CA LYS A 59 -3.12 23.88 -9.63
C LYS A 59 -3.12 24.94 -8.54
N ASN A 60 -1.93 25.35 -8.10
CA ASN A 60 -1.73 26.53 -7.27
C ASN A 60 -1.58 27.79 -8.14
N GLU A 61 -1.42 28.94 -7.51
CA GLU A 61 -1.22 30.24 -8.17
C GLU A 61 0.03 30.28 -9.06
N TYR A 62 1.01 29.42 -8.82
CA TYR A 62 2.26 29.33 -9.57
C TYR A 62 2.18 28.31 -10.74
N GLY A 63 1.03 27.71 -10.99
CA GLY A 63 0.82 26.70 -12.01
C GLY A 63 1.40 25.32 -11.67
N GLU A 64 1.80 25.10 -10.42
CA GLU A 64 2.24 23.80 -9.92
C GLU A 64 1.05 22.99 -9.37
N TYR A 65 1.19 21.66 -9.38
CA TYR A 65 0.15 20.75 -8.92
C TYR A 65 0.33 20.39 -7.46
N ILE A 66 -0.72 20.54 -6.67
CA ILE A 66 -0.82 20.15 -5.26
C ILE A 66 -1.91 19.10 -5.08
N ILE A 67 -1.79 18.27 -4.05
CA ILE A 67 -2.75 17.23 -3.76
C ILE A 67 -4.01 17.87 -3.16
N LYS A 68 -5.16 17.58 -3.80
CA LYS A 68 -6.48 17.97 -3.30
C LYS A 68 -7.06 16.94 -2.33
N GLY A 69 -6.80 15.66 -2.55
CA GLY A 69 -7.29 14.57 -1.71
C GLY A 69 -6.56 13.27 -1.97
N LYS A 70 -6.65 12.34 -1.02
CA LYS A 70 -6.08 10.99 -1.18
C LYS A 70 -7.09 10.08 -1.88
N ALA A 71 -6.70 9.55 -3.04
CA ALA A 71 -7.50 8.57 -3.76
C ALA A 71 -7.65 7.28 -2.95
N GLN A 72 -8.87 6.75 -2.91
CA GLN A 72 -9.13 5.44 -2.32
C GLN A 72 -8.82 4.36 -3.36
N ILE A 73 -7.68 3.70 -3.21
CA ILE A 73 -7.24 2.64 -4.12
C ILE A 73 -7.64 1.29 -3.52
N GLU A 74 -8.40 0.50 -4.28
CA GLU A 74 -8.89 -0.80 -3.82
C GLU A 74 -7.74 -1.72 -3.39
N GLY A 75 -7.98 -2.48 -2.32
CA GLY A 75 -6.99 -3.41 -1.78
C GLY A 75 -5.82 -2.78 -1.04
N ASN A 76 -5.78 -1.44 -0.92
CA ASN A 76 -4.69 -0.72 -0.26
C ASN A 76 -5.21 0.22 0.83
N VAL A 77 -4.33 0.53 1.78
CA VAL A 77 -4.56 1.52 2.85
C VAL A 77 -3.44 2.55 2.80
N TRP A 78 -3.81 3.81 3.00
CA TRP A 78 -2.86 4.88 3.18
C TRP A 78 -2.31 4.86 4.60
N LEU A 79 -1.03 4.50 4.74
CA LEU A 79 -0.30 4.66 5.99
C LEU A 79 0.54 5.93 5.87
N ARG A 80 0.02 7.05 6.39
CA ARG A 80 0.58 8.40 6.22
C ARG A 80 0.68 8.78 4.72
N ASN A 81 1.84 8.63 4.09
CA ASN A 81 2.11 8.94 2.67
C ASN A 81 2.54 7.71 1.85
N LEU A 82 2.40 6.51 2.43
CA LEU A 82 2.71 5.25 1.78
C LEU A 82 1.42 4.48 1.50
N LEU A 83 1.32 3.94 0.30
CA LEU A 83 0.24 3.05 -0.09
C LEU A 83 0.66 1.61 0.20
N VAL A 84 0.02 0.99 1.19
CA VAL A 84 0.33 -0.36 1.66
C VAL A 84 -0.84 -1.30 1.36
N PRO A 85 -0.62 -2.49 0.79
CA PRO A 85 -1.67 -3.50 0.65
C PRO A 85 -2.26 -3.86 2.02
N LYS A 86 -3.58 -3.96 2.12
CA LYS A 86 -4.28 -4.34 3.36
C LYS A 86 -3.76 -5.65 3.96
N MET A 87 -3.39 -6.61 3.11
CA MET A 87 -2.87 -7.91 3.52
C MET A 87 -1.59 -7.81 4.35
N TRP A 88 -0.71 -6.84 4.03
CA TRP A 88 0.49 -6.58 4.83
C TRP A 88 0.18 -6.05 6.23
N VAL A 89 -0.87 -5.24 6.36
CA VAL A 89 -1.31 -4.74 7.67
C VAL A 89 -1.83 -5.90 8.52
N TYR A 90 -2.63 -6.79 7.93
CA TYR A 90 -3.11 -7.99 8.62
C TYR A 90 -1.95 -8.93 9.01
N SER A 91 -1.00 -9.16 8.11
CA SER A 91 0.20 -9.95 8.39
C SER A 91 0.98 -9.39 9.59
N LEU A 92 1.12 -8.07 9.70
CA LEU A 92 1.81 -7.42 10.82
C LEU A 92 1.05 -7.61 12.14
N ILE A 93 -0.29 -7.53 12.12
CA ILE A 93 -1.13 -7.77 13.30
C ILE A 93 -0.97 -9.23 13.77
N PHE A 94 -1.06 -10.20 12.83
CA PHE A 94 -0.88 -11.61 13.18
C PHE A 94 0.53 -11.93 13.67
N LEU A 95 1.55 -11.24 13.15
CA LEU A 95 2.91 -11.36 13.66
C LEU A 95 3.04 -10.87 15.11
N ALA A 96 2.38 -9.77 15.45
CA ALA A 96 2.35 -9.26 16.81
C ALA A 96 1.64 -10.22 17.78
N ILE A 97 0.49 -10.79 17.36
CA ILE A 97 -0.24 -11.79 18.15
C ILE A 97 0.63 -13.03 18.36
N LEU A 98 1.25 -13.56 17.31
CA LEU A 98 2.14 -14.72 17.39
C LEU A 98 3.31 -14.48 18.36
N SER A 99 3.87 -13.27 18.35
CA SER A 99 4.96 -12.92 19.28
C SER A 99 4.51 -13.00 20.74
N VAL A 100 3.30 -12.52 21.05
CA VAL A 100 2.73 -12.61 22.40
C VAL A 100 2.45 -14.08 22.77
N GLU A 101 1.86 -14.87 21.87
CA GLU A 101 1.59 -16.29 22.09
C GLU A 101 2.87 -17.07 22.42
N VAL A 102 3.94 -16.86 21.67
CA VAL A 102 5.22 -17.53 21.90
C VAL A 102 5.81 -17.15 23.26
N VAL A 103 5.73 -15.88 23.66
CA VAL A 103 6.21 -15.42 24.98
C VAL A 103 5.40 -16.07 26.10
N VAL A 104 4.07 -16.08 26.01
CA VAL A 104 3.19 -16.71 27.01
C VAL A 104 3.48 -18.22 27.11
N LEU A 105 3.61 -18.91 25.99
CA LEU A 105 3.95 -20.32 25.97
C LEU A 105 5.31 -20.59 26.64
N ALA A 106 6.33 -19.78 26.35
CA ALA A 106 7.65 -19.94 26.92
C ALA A 106 7.67 -19.77 28.45
N ILE A 107 6.94 -18.77 28.96
CA ILE A 107 6.88 -18.50 30.41
C ILE A 107 6.13 -19.62 31.15
N HIS A 108 5.02 -20.10 30.59
CA HIS A 108 4.14 -21.06 31.25
C HIS A 108 4.44 -22.53 30.95
N TYR A 109 5.38 -22.81 30.03
CA TYR A 109 5.65 -24.16 29.55
C TYR A 109 6.01 -25.17 30.65
N SER A 110 6.73 -24.74 31.68
CA SER A 110 7.20 -25.60 32.78
C SER A 110 6.17 -25.82 33.87
N VAL A 111 5.16 -24.93 33.98
CA VAL A 111 4.22 -24.89 35.12
C VAL A 111 2.87 -25.50 34.74
N GLU A 112 2.46 -25.39 33.49
CA GLU A 112 1.10 -25.72 33.07
C GLU A 112 0.90 -27.21 32.70
N THR A 113 -0.36 -27.62 32.71
CA THR A 113 -0.79 -29.00 32.40
C THR A 113 -0.59 -29.36 30.92
N TYR A 114 -0.60 -30.66 30.63
CA TYR A 114 -0.49 -31.16 29.26
C TYR A 114 -1.60 -30.61 28.35
N GLU A 115 -2.84 -30.54 28.85
CA GLU A 115 -3.99 -30.02 28.08
C GLU A 115 -3.81 -28.55 27.67
N PHE A 116 -3.28 -27.73 28.58
CA PHE A 116 -2.96 -26.33 28.26
C PHE A 116 -1.92 -26.24 27.13
N LYS A 117 -0.87 -27.07 27.18
CA LYS A 117 0.18 -27.08 26.16
C LYS A 117 -0.37 -27.45 24.79
N VAL A 118 -1.20 -28.49 24.72
CA VAL A 118 -1.83 -28.94 23.47
C VAL A 118 -2.75 -27.85 22.88
N PHE A 119 -3.61 -27.26 23.72
CA PHE A 119 -4.50 -26.19 23.30
C PHE A 119 -3.74 -24.97 22.79
N PHE A 120 -2.68 -24.57 23.50
CA PHE A 120 -1.88 -23.41 23.13
C PHE A 120 -1.08 -23.62 21.83
N ILE A 121 -0.53 -24.82 21.64
CA ILE A 121 0.13 -25.19 20.38
C ILE A 121 -0.84 -25.14 19.20
N LEU A 122 -2.09 -25.57 19.38
CA LEU A 122 -3.11 -25.46 18.32
C LEU A 122 -3.39 -24.00 17.96
N ILE A 123 -3.48 -23.09 18.93
CA ILE A 123 -3.66 -21.66 18.67
C ILE A 123 -2.48 -21.12 17.88
N VAL A 124 -1.24 -21.42 18.28
CA VAL A 124 -0.04 -21.01 17.55
C VAL A 124 -0.03 -21.50 16.10
N ILE A 125 -0.45 -22.76 15.85
CA ILE A 125 -0.56 -23.30 14.49
C ILE A 125 -1.59 -22.52 13.66
N ILE A 126 -2.74 -22.18 14.24
CA ILE A 126 -3.79 -21.39 13.55
C ILE A 126 -3.27 -19.99 13.21
N THR A 127 -2.64 -19.31 14.17
CA THR A 127 -2.06 -17.97 13.96
C THR A 127 -0.97 -17.98 12.91
N LEU A 128 -0.12 -19.00 12.92
CA LEU A 128 0.97 -19.17 11.96
C LEU A 128 0.44 -19.44 10.54
N SER A 129 -0.61 -20.24 10.41
CA SER A 129 -1.27 -20.50 9.13
C SER A 129 -1.92 -19.23 8.56
N ALA A 130 -2.62 -18.45 9.39
CA ALA A 130 -3.19 -17.17 9.00
C ALA A 130 -2.11 -16.17 8.55
N LEU A 131 -1.02 -16.07 9.30
CA LEU A 131 0.13 -15.24 8.96
C LEU A 131 0.72 -15.63 7.58
N ALA A 132 0.88 -16.92 7.32
CA ALA A 132 1.40 -17.42 6.04
C ALA A 132 0.47 -17.03 4.88
N VAL A 133 -0.84 -17.24 5.00
CA VAL A 133 -1.82 -16.87 3.96
C VAL A 133 -1.76 -15.39 3.64
N PHE A 134 -1.86 -14.51 4.65
CA PHE A 134 -1.83 -13.05 4.42
C PHE A 134 -0.49 -12.56 3.88
N SER A 135 0.62 -13.17 4.28
CA SER A 135 1.95 -12.82 3.78
C SER A 135 2.10 -13.19 2.30
N ILE A 136 1.68 -14.40 1.92
CA ILE A 136 1.74 -14.88 0.53
C ILE A 136 0.84 -14.01 -0.37
N GLU A 137 -0.39 -13.78 0.05
CA GLU A 137 -1.33 -12.96 -0.71
C GLU A 137 -0.83 -11.51 -0.86
N GLY A 138 -0.29 -10.92 0.22
CA GLY A 138 0.32 -9.60 0.19
C GLY A 138 1.50 -9.52 -0.78
N PHE A 139 2.33 -10.56 -0.85
CA PHE A 139 3.44 -10.64 -1.80
C PHE A 139 2.97 -10.78 -3.25
N LEU A 140 1.97 -11.62 -3.51
CA LEU A 140 1.39 -11.80 -4.85
C LEU A 140 0.77 -10.50 -5.37
N LEU A 141 0.00 -9.79 -4.54
CA LEU A 141 -0.59 -8.50 -4.89
C LEU A 141 0.48 -7.45 -5.20
N ARG A 142 1.58 -7.42 -4.44
CA ARG A 142 2.70 -6.54 -4.71
C ARG A 142 3.38 -6.86 -6.04
N LYS A 143 3.56 -8.14 -6.35
CA LYS A 143 4.15 -8.60 -7.62
C LYS A 143 3.28 -8.22 -8.82
N GLN A 144 1.96 -8.43 -8.73
CA GLN A 144 1.00 -8.04 -9.77
C GLN A 144 0.99 -6.52 -10.01
N ARG A 145 1.05 -5.73 -8.94
CA ARG A 145 1.11 -4.27 -9.06
C ARG A 145 2.38 -3.82 -9.79
N ASN A 146 3.53 -4.38 -9.44
CA ASN A 146 4.78 -4.03 -10.11
C ASN A 146 4.75 -4.40 -11.61
N LYS A 147 4.11 -5.49 -11.99
CA LYS A 147 3.93 -5.87 -13.40
C LYS A 147 3.05 -4.87 -14.16
N LYS A 148 1.91 -4.47 -13.59
CA LYS A 148 1.01 -3.45 -14.18
C LYS A 148 1.62 -2.04 -14.30
N ILE A 149 2.72 -1.77 -13.59
CA ILE A 149 3.44 -0.50 -13.62
C ILE A 149 4.50 -0.51 -14.72
N SER A 150 5.00 -1.68 -15.13
CA SER A 150 6.05 -1.84 -16.15
C SER A 150 5.53 -2.02 -17.58
N GLU A 151 4.24 -2.28 -17.74
CA GLU A 151 3.51 -2.28 -19.03
C GLU A 151 2.86 -0.91 -19.28
#